data_67d02312db669fb257c5b262946c0b89
#
_entry.id   67d02312db669fb257c5b262946c0b89
#
_cell.length_a   1.000
_cell.length_b   1.000
_cell.length_c   1.000
_cell.angle_alpha   90.00
_cell.angle_beta   90.00
_cell.angle_gamma   90.00
#
_symmetry.space_group_name_H-M   'P 1'
#
loop_
_entity.id
_entity.type
_entity.pdbx_description
1 polymer ?
#
loop_
_entity_poly.entity_id
_entity_poly.type
_entity_poly.pdbx_seq_one_letter_code
_entity_poly.pdbx_strand_id
1 'polypeptide(L)'
;ALIETSVQAVEKGMNIAEQTASQLEEVAENSKVITKEVINIADTLETQTSEIKQINEGIEQINDVVQTNSATSQECAAASQQMSSESENLSEMIAKFKISDIEE
;
A
#
# COMPACT_ATOMS: atom_id res chain seq x y z
N ALA A 1 54.86 20.39 -46.68
CA ALA A 1 55.34 19.40 -45.80
C ALA A 1 54.98 19.69 -44.34
N LEU A 2 55.79 20.45 -43.61
CA LEU A 2 55.50 20.76 -42.20
C LEU A 2 54.27 21.64 -41.99
N ILE A 3 53.99 22.58 -42.91
CA ILE A 3 52.83 23.47 -42.84
C ILE A 3 51.53 22.69 -43.10
N GLU A 4 51.50 21.81 -44.05
CA GLU A 4 50.35 20.96 -44.35
C GLU A 4 50.01 20.03 -43.17
N THR A 5 51.02 19.44 -42.58
CA THR A 5 50.87 18.58 -41.38
C THR A 5 50.32 19.36 -40.19
N SER A 6 50.81 20.61 -40.00
CA SER A 6 50.31 21.50 -38.96
C SER A 6 48.89 21.94 -39.19
N VAL A 7 48.50 22.26 -40.44
CA VAL A 7 47.14 22.61 -40.80
C VAL A 7 46.21 21.45 -40.60
N GLN A 8 46.57 20.23 -40.96
CA GLN A 8 45.81 19.03 -40.75
C GLN A 8 45.62 18.74 -39.24
N ALA A 9 46.64 18.95 -38.45
CA ALA A 9 46.53 18.77 -36.99
C ALA A 9 45.62 19.79 -36.36
N VAL A 10 45.62 21.03 -36.80
CA VAL A 10 44.71 22.10 -36.36
C VAL A 10 43.28 21.78 -36.75
N GLU A 11 43.03 21.36 -37.99
CA GLU A 11 41.68 20.96 -38.49
C GLU A 11 41.11 19.79 -37.65
N LYS A 12 41.94 18.79 -37.40
CA LYS A 12 41.56 17.63 -36.58
C LYS A 12 41.25 18.05 -35.15
N GLY A 13 42.05 18.95 -34.59
CA GLY A 13 41.82 19.51 -33.26
C GLY A 13 40.54 20.31 -33.18
N MET A 14 40.24 21.11 -34.21
CA MET A 14 39.00 21.86 -34.31
C MET A 14 37.78 20.93 -34.38
N ASN A 15 37.83 19.86 -35.18
CA ASN A 15 36.77 18.86 -35.25
C ASN A 15 36.51 18.18 -33.93
N ILE A 16 37.59 17.83 -33.22
CA ILE A 16 37.50 17.24 -31.88
C ILE A 16 36.83 18.22 -30.89
N ALA A 17 37.22 19.50 -30.95
CA ALA A 17 36.65 20.53 -30.10
C ALA A 17 35.17 20.76 -30.38
N GLU A 18 34.76 20.76 -31.64
CA GLU A 18 33.34 20.86 -32.05
C GLU A 18 32.52 19.66 -31.58
N GLN A 19 33.03 18.45 -31.75
CA GLN A 19 32.39 17.23 -31.25
C GLN A 19 32.25 17.26 -29.71
N THR A 20 33.30 17.69 -29.03
CA THR A 20 33.29 17.81 -27.58
C THR A 20 32.26 18.84 -27.12
N ALA A 21 32.19 19.99 -27.78
CA ALA A 21 31.19 21.02 -27.49
C ALA A 21 29.76 20.51 -27.70
N SER A 22 29.52 19.79 -28.80
CA SER A 22 28.21 19.17 -29.08
C SER A 22 27.85 18.13 -28.03
N GLN A 23 28.79 17.28 -27.62
CA GLN A 23 28.58 16.29 -26.56
C GLN A 23 28.30 16.94 -25.21
N LEU A 24 28.96 18.06 -24.90
CA LEU A 24 28.68 18.81 -23.68
C LEU A 24 27.28 19.43 -23.67
N GLU A 25 26.82 19.94 -24.80
CA GLU A 25 25.43 20.42 -24.95
C GLU A 25 24.42 19.27 -24.72
N GLU A 26 24.68 18.11 -25.29
CA GLU A 26 23.85 16.92 -25.07
C GLU A 26 23.81 16.51 -23.60
N VAL A 27 24.97 16.49 -22.94
CA VAL A 27 25.05 16.19 -21.50
C VAL A 27 24.27 17.23 -20.68
N ALA A 28 24.39 18.51 -21.02
CA ALA A 28 23.64 19.58 -20.34
C ALA A 28 22.13 19.40 -20.51
N GLU A 29 21.67 19.06 -21.69
CA GLU A 29 20.24 18.83 -21.97
C GLU A 29 19.74 17.59 -21.24
N ASN A 30 20.49 16.50 -21.28
CA ASN A 30 20.17 15.27 -20.53
C ASN A 30 20.13 15.54 -19.02
N SER A 31 21.03 16.37 -18.51
CA SER A 31 21.03 16.76 -17.09
C SER A 31 19.76 17.52 -16.69
N LYS A 32 19.24 18.37 -17.57
CA LYS A 32 17.95 19.06 -17.35
C LYS A 32 16.78 18.06 -17.29
N VAL A 33 16.78 17.09 -18.20
CA VAL A 33 15.75 16.04 -18.22
C VAL A 33 15.80 15.23 -16.91
N ILE A 34 17.00 14.81 -16.49
CA ILE A 34 17.19 14.05 -15.26
C ILE A 34 16.73 14.87 -14.05
N THR A 35 17.08 16.15 -13.98
CA THR A 35 16.63 17.04 -12.90
C THR A 35 15.11 17.10 -12.82
N LYS A 36 14.45 17.23 -13.97
CA LYS A 36 12.98 17.24 -14.05
C LYS A 36 12.39 15.91 -13.56
N GLU A 37 12.96 14.79 -13.96
CA GLU A 37 12.53 13.46 -13.52
C GLU A 37 12.72 13.28 -12.00
N VAL A 38 13.83 13.75 -11.44
CA VAL A 38 14.08 13.71 -10.00
C VAL A 38 13.02 14.51 -9.23
N ILE A 39 12.64 15.67 -9.74
CA ILE A 39 11.56 16.48 -9.15
C ILE A 39 10.24 15.71 -9.19
N ASN A 40 9.90 15.10 -10.33
CA ASN A 40 8.68 14.29 -10.46
C ASN A 40 8.67 13.10 -9.50
N ILE A 41 9.82 12.46 -9.31
CA ILE A 41 9.98 11.37 -8.34
C ILE A 41 9.74 11.88 -6.92
N ALA A 42 10.29 13.04 -6.56
CA ALA A 42 10.10 13.65 -5.25
C ALA A 42 8.61 13.93 -4.98
N ASP A 43 7.89 14.50 -5.95
CA ASP A 43 6.45 14.75 -5.85
C ASP A 43 5.65 13.45 -5.69
N THR A 44 6.04 12.42 -6.45
CA THR A 44 5.42 11.09 -6.35
C THR A 44 5.66 10.48 -4.97
N LEU A 45 6.86 10.60 -4.42
CA LEU A 45 7.19 10.10 -3.08
C LEU A 45 6.39 10.82 -1.99
N GLU A 46 6.18 12.11 -2.13
CA GLU A 46 5.33 12.86 -1.19
C GLU A 46 3.89 12.34 -1.22
N THR A 47 3.34 12.12 -2.41
CA THR A 47 2.01 11.54 -2.59
C THR A 47 1.94 10.15 -1.98
N GLN A 48 2.90 9.28 -2.28
CA GLN A 48 2.96 7.93 -1.73
C GLN A 48 3.09 7.91 -0.21
N THR A 49 3.84 8.84 0.37
CA THR A 49 3.96 8.98 1.82
C THR A 49 2.61 9.30 2.46
N SER A 50 1.84 10.19 1.83
CA SER A 50 0.49 10.53 2.27
C SER A 50 -0.45 9.33 2.17
N GLU A 51 -0.38 8.58 1.08
CA GLU A 51 -1.19 7.38 0.87
C GLU A 51 -0.87 6.28 1.89
N ILE A 52 0.41 6.08 2.19
CA ILE A 52 0.85 5.12 3.22
C ILE A 52 0.29 5.50 4.60
N LYS A 53 0.26 6.80 4.91
CA LYS A 53 -0.34 7.28 6.16
C LYS A 53 -1.82 6.92 6.22
N GLN A 54 -2.57 7.14 5.14
CA GLN A 54 -3.99 6.75 5.06
C GLN A 54 -4.18 5.24 5.19
N ILE A 55 -3.30 4.44 4.58
CA ILE A 55 -3.33 2.98 4.73
C ILE A 55 -3.11 2.58 6.19
N ASN A 56 -2.15 3.18 6.88
CA ASN A 56 -1.92 2.89 8.29
C ASN A 56 -3.13 3.24 9.15
N GLU A 57 -3.76 4.37 8.91
CA GLU A 57 -5.00 4.76 9.60
C GLU A 57 -6.13 3.73 9.33
N GLY A 58 -6.23 3.26 8.08
CA GLY A 58 -7.17 2.20 7.71
C GLY A 58 -6.88 0.87 8.44
N ILE A 59 -5.62 0.52 8.59
CA ILE A 59 -5.20 -0.69 9.34
C ILE A 59 -5.59 -0.58 10.83
N GLU A 60 -5.40 0.60 11.43
CA GLU A 60 -5.84 0.83 12.81
C GLU A 60 -7.36 0.62 12.96
N GLN A 61 -8.14 1.16 12.02
CA GLN A 61 -9.59 0.95 11.99
C GLN A 61 -9.97 -0.53 11.84
N ILE A 62 -9.25 -1.27 10.99
CA ILE A 62 -9.45 -2.71 10.82
C ILE A 62 -9.16 -3.44 12.13
N ASN A 63 -8.10 -3.08 12.85
CA ASN A 63 -7.77 -3.67 14.15
C ASN A 63 -8.91 -3.44 15.16
N ASP A 64 -9.48 -2.24 15.20
CA ASP A 64 -10.62 -1.93 16.05
C ASP A 64 -11.85 -2.78 15.70
N VAL A 65 -12.12 -2.93 14.40
CA VAL A 65 -13.22 -3.79 13.93
C VAL A 65 -12.98 -5.25 14.30
N VAL A 66 -11.76 -5.74 14.16
CA VAL A 66 -11.40 -7.12 14.55
C VAL A 66 -11.61 -7.34 16.05
N GLN A 67 -11.20 -6.40 16.89
CA GLN A 67 -11.45 -6.48 18.34
C GLN A 67 -12.94 -6.47 18.66
N THR A 68 -13.69 -5.59 18.03
CA THR A 68 -15.15 -5.52 18.19
C THR A 68 -15.82 -6.82 17.74
N ASN A 69 -15.40 -7.38 16.60
CA ASN A 69 -15.91 -8.65 16.08
C ASN A 69 -15.61 -9.81 17.05
N SER A 70 -14.42 -9.83 17.64
CA SER A 70 -14.04 -10.85 18.63
C SER A 70 -14.94 -10.76 19.87
N ALA A 71 -15.16 -9.55 20.38
CA ALA A 71 -16.06 -9.31 21.51
C ALA A 71 -17.50 -9.72 21.19
N THR A 72 -18.01 -9.34 20.02
CA THR A 72 -19.35 -9.71 19.55
C THR A 72 -19.49 -11.23 19.39
N SER A 73 -18.45 -11.89 18.87
CA SER A 73 -18.44 -13.35 18.72
C SER A 73 -18.51 -14.06 20.08
N GLN A 74 -17.81 -13.55 21.08
CA GLN A 74 -17.87 -14.08 22.45
C GLN A 74 -19.25 -13.87 23.06
N GLU A 75 -19.86 -12.72 22.86
CA GLU A 75 -21.25 -12.45 23.30
C GLU A 75 -22.24 -13.38 22.60
N CYS A 76 -22.08 -13.59 21.30
CA CYS A 76 -22.93 -14.53 20.54
C CYS A 76 -22.78 -15.96 21.05
N ALA A 77 -21.56 -16.40 21.36
CA ALA A 77 -21.33 -17.73 21.93
C ALA A 77 -21.98 -17.87 23.30
N ALA A 78 -21.87 -16.88 24.18
CA ALA A 78 -22.52 -16.86 25.49
C ALA A 78 -24.04 -16.87 25.36
N ALA A 79 -24.61 -16.05 24.45
CA ALA A 79 -26.05 -16.02 24.18
C ALA A 79 -26.56 -17.36 23.63
N SER A 80 -25.80 -18.02 22.77
CA SER A 80 -26.13 -19.34 22.22
C SER A 80 -26.14 -20.41 23.32
N GLN A 81 -25.20 -20.39 24.24
CA GLN A 81 -25.20 -21.32 25.38
C GLN A 81 -26.40 -21.08 26.31
N GLN A 82 -26.71 -19.83 26.57
CA GLN A 82 -27.88 -19.47 27.37
C GLN A 82 -29.19 -19.93 26.69
N MET A 83 -29.34 -19.71 25.38
CA MET A 83 -30.48 -20.18 24.61
C MET A 83 -30.59 -21.71 24.64
N SER A 84 -29.49 -22.41 24.51
CA SER A 84 -29.46 -23.88 24.62
C SER A 84 -29.95 -24.36 25.99
N SER A 85 -29.48 -23.73 27.06
CA SER A 85 -29.89 -24.03 28.42
C SER A 85 -31.38 -23.74 28.65
N GLU A 86 -31.89 -22.62 28.17
CA GLU A 86 -33.28 -22.25 28.27
C GLU A 86 -34.17 -23.21 27.43
N SER A 87 -33.69 -23.64 26.27
CA SER A 87 -34.38 -24.63 25.46
C SER A 87 -34.49 -25.99 26.17
N GLU A 88 -33.46 -26.42 26.85
CA GLU A 88 -33.50 -27.65 27.66
C GLU A 88 -34.51 -27.51 28.81
N ASN A 89 -34.50 -26.37 29.53
CA ASN A 89 -35.46 -26.07 30.58
C ASN A 89 -36.91 -26.09 30.08
N LEU A 90 -37.15 -25.48 28.92
CA LEU A 90 -38.47 -25.48 28.27
C LEU A 90 -38.90 -26.90 27.88
N SER A 91 -38.00 -27.68 27.34
CA SER A 91 -38.22 -29.08 26.99
C SER A 91 -38.60 -29.93 28.20
N GLU A 92 -37.94 -29.74 29.33
CA GLU A 92 -38.25 -30.40 30.62
C GLU A 92 -39.65 -29.97 31.12
N MET A 93 -39.95 -28.67 31.05
CA MET A 93 -41.27 -28.14 31.46
C MET A 93 -42.39 -28.69 30.65
N ILE A 94 -42.21 -28.78 29.33
CA ILE A 94 -43.19 -29.38 28.40
C ILE A 94 -43.40 -30.87 28.72
N ALA A 95 -42.30 -31.59 29.01
CA ALA A 95 -42.37 -33.00 29.36
C ALA A 95 -43.16 -33.21 30.67
N LYS A 96 -42.91 -32.38 31.71
CA LYS A 96 -43.66 -32.39 32.96
C LYS A 96 -45.14 -32.07 32.78
N PHE A 97 -45.43 -31.07 31.91
CA PHE A 97 -46.81 -30.70 31.62
C PHE A 97 -47.56 -31.82 30.90
N LYS A 98 -46.96 -32.51 29.95
CA LYS A 98 -47.51 -33.67 29.28
C LYS A 98 -47.77 -34.82 30.23
N ILE A 99 -46.85 -35.10 31.15
CA ILE A 99 -47.02 -36.16 32.16
C ILE A 99 -48.19 -35.84 33.10
N SER A 100 -48.33 -34.61 33.55
CA SER A 100 -49.46 -34.14 34.36
C SER A 100 -50.79 -34.31 33.66
N ASP A 101 -50.85 -33.97 32.35
CA ASP A 101 -52.05 -34.14 31.52
C ASP A 101 -52.46 -35.61 31.34
N ILE A 102 -51.49 -36.51 31.23
CA ILE A 102 -51.72 -37.95 31.07
C ILE A 102 -52.17 -38.59 32.38
N GLU A 103 -51.72 -38.10 33.55
CA GLU A 103 -52.10 -38.61 34.87
C GLU A 103 -53.53 -38.21 35.30
N GLU A 104 -54.08 -37.15 34.71
CA GLU A 104 -55.44 -36.77 34.88
C GLU A 104 -56.38 -37.59 34.00
#